data_e4ede4f84bcd6c18d15041d8edb36a03
#
_entry.id   e4ede4f84bcd6c18d15041d8edb36a03
#
_cell.length_a   1.000
_cell.length_b   1.000
_cell.length_c   1.000
_cell.angle_alpha   90.00
_cell.angle_beta   90.00
_cell.angle_gamma   90.00
#
_symmetry.space_group_name_H-M   'P 1'
#
loop_
_entity.id
_entity.type
_entity.pdbx_description
1 polymer ?
#
loop_
_entity_poly.entity_id
_entity_poly.type
_entity_poly.pdbx_seq_one_letter_code
_entity_poly.pdbx_strand_id
1 'polypeptide(L)'
;MMGESTIQTGEVQTKTSKASSDQSQNKTIVRLKNAGLRHELGHWLLQNINLEVRAGQIVGLAGVAGSGQAPLAEVLVGLRGLDTGEYQFAGEEQKVASVSKLIHKGVGFIPEDRKRYGIAPHLEVAENFLLRDLHNNRLQSRGWLQRDKVTAFGRDRMRAFDVRAASERTPIGQLSGGNMQKVILARETSRPLKFLLAAQPVRGLD
;
A
#
# COMPACT_ATOMS: atom_id res chain seq x y z
N MET A 1 0.71 36.07 13.52
CA MET A 1 -0.62 35.51 13.22
C MET A 1 -0.41 34.33 12.29
N MET A 2 -0.36 33.12 12.85
CA MET A 2 -0.29 31.89 12.06
C MET A 2 -1.72 31.41 11.88
N GLY A 3 -2.18 31.35 10.64
CA GLY A 3 -3.52 30.90 10.29
C GLY A 3 -3.69 29.43 10.61
N GLU A 4 -4.65 29.12 11.46
CA GLU A 4 -5.16 27.76 11.63
C GLU A 4 -5.75 27.28 10.32
N SER A 5 -5.05 26.38 9.64
CA SER A 5 -5.61 25.65 8.51
C SER A 5 -6.53 24.56 9.03
N THR A 6 -7.76 24.93 9.30
CA THR A 6 -8.85 23.99 9.54
C THR A 6 -9.08 23.20 8.26
N ILE A 7 -8.80 21.89 8.29
CA ILE A 7 -9.16 20.99 7.20
C ILE A 7 -10.68 20.94 7.16
N GLN A 8 -11.28 21.69 6.23
CA GLN A 8 -12.69 21.51 5.91
C GLN A 8 -12.86 20.13 5.30
N THR A 9 -13.72 19.34 5.90
CA THR A 9 -14.17 18.04 5.42
C THR A 9 -14.84 18.25 4.06
N GLY A 10 -14.08 18.15 2.98
CA GLY A 10 -14.65 18.08 1.64
C GLY A 10 -15.50 16.82 1.55
N GLU A 11 -16.76 16.95 1.15
CA GLU A 11 -17.63 15.83 0.86
C GLU A 11 -16.92 14.89 -0.12
N VAL A 12 -16.70 13.65 0.32
CA VAL A 12 -16.17 12.59 -0.53
C VAL A 12 -17.24 12.27 -1.58
N GLN A 13 -17.12 12.85 -2.77
CA GLN A 13 -18.00 12.50 -3.89
C GLN A 13 -17.67 11.08 -4.35
N THR A 14 -18.45 10.13 -3.88
CA THR A 14 -18.42 8.74 -4.32
C THR A 14 -19.12 8.63 -5.68
N LYS A 15 -18.34 8.59 -6.77
CA LYS A 15 -18.84 8.10 -8.05
C LYS A 15 -18.93 6.58 -8.01
N THR A 16 -20.07 6.05 -7.64
CA THR A 16 -20.37 4.61 -7.74
C THR A 16 -20.66 4.25 -9.19
N SER A 17 -19.75 3.55 -9.85
CA SER A 17 -20.10 2.78 -11.04
C SER A 17 -20.87 1.53 -10.57
N LYS A 18 -22.10 1.35 -11.06
CA LYS A 18 -22.94 0.17 -10.78
C LYS A 18 -22.27 -1.09 -11.33
N ALA A 19 -21.73 -1.91 -10.45
CA ALA A 19 -21.42 -3.31 -10.73
C ALA A 19 -22.43 -4.18 -9.95
N SER A 20 -22.82 -5.27 -10.57
CA SER A 20 -23.83 -6.28 -10.22
C SER A 20 -24.01 -6.56 -8.72
N SER A 21 -25.30 -6.78 -8.34
CA SER A 21 -25.80 -7.11 -7.01
C SER A 21 -25.38 -8.50 -6.53
N ASP A 22 -24.25 -8.57 -5.83
CA ASP A 22 -23.82 -9.76 -5.09
C ASP A 22 -23.68 -9.39 -3.60
N GLN A 23 -24.22 -10.21 -2.69
CA GLN A 23 -24.19 -9.95 -1.24
C GLN A 23 -22.78 -9.86 -0.66
N SER A 24 -21.77 -10.37 -1.38
CA SER A 24 -20.36 -10.23 -1.04
C SER A 24 -19.86 -8.76 -1.09
N GLN A 25 -20.50 -7.90 -1.87
CA GLN A 25 -20.13 -6.50 -2.10
C GLN A 25 -20.48 -5.56 -0.93
N ASN A 26 -21.27 -6.01 0.04
CA ASN A 26 -21.68 -5.14 1.15
C ASN A 26 -20.76 -5.25 2.39
N LYS A 27 -19.69 -6.05 2.32
CA LYS A 27 -18.78 -6.25 3.45
C LYS A 27 -17.81 -5.07 3.56
N THR A 28 -17.83 -4.37 4.70
CA THR A 28 -16.84 -3.34 5.02
C THR A 28 -15.45 -3.98 5.20
N ILE A 29 -14.48 -3.52 4.45
CA ILE A 29 -13.08 -3.97 4.51
C ILE A 29 -12.24 -3.03 5.37
N VAL A 30 -12.39 -1.72 5.17
CA VAL A 30 -11.71 -0.68 5.95
C VAL A 30 -12.74 0.21 6.60
N ARG A 31 -12.58 0.48 7.90
CA ARG A 31 -13.36 1.50 8.60
C ARG A 31 -12.47 2.29 9.55
N LEU A 32 -12.50 3.60 9.39
CA LEU A 32 -12.00 4.56 10.37
C LEU A 32 -13.19 5.29 10.98
N LYS A 33 -13.18 5.47 12.30
CA LYS A 33 -14.23 6.20 13.02
C LYS A 33 -13.59 7.18 13.98
N ASN A 34 -13.89 8.47 13.78
CA ASN A 34 -13.35 9.59 14.55
C ASN A 34 -11.82 9.52 14.69
N ALA A 35 -11.15 9.02 13.64
CA ALA A 35 -9.73 8.74 13.68
C ALA A 35 -8.92 10.04 13.72
N GLY A 36 -7.96 10.09 14.64
CA GLY A 36 -7.04 11.20 14.80
C GLY A 36 -5.60 10.74 14.99
N LEU A 37 -4.69 11.53 14.42
CA LEU A 37 -3.25 11.32 14.52
C LEU A 37 -2.56 12.65 14.77
N ARG A 38 -1.66 12.69 15.75
CA ARG A 38 -0.83 13.85 16.06
C ARG A 38 0.59 13.71 15.52
N HIS A 39 1.16 14.84 15.24
CA HIS A 39 2.61 14.96 15.06
C HIS A 39 3.31 14.93 16.42
N GLU A 40 4.59 14.56 16.46
CA GLU A 40 5.41 14.56 17.69
C GLU A 40 5.43 15.93 18.39
N LEU A 41 5.28 17.01 17.62
CA LEU A 41 5.16 18.40 18.14
C LEU A 41 3.75 18.75 18.63
N GLY A 42 2.81 17.81 18.70
CA GLY A 42 1.48 17.95 19.30
C GLY A 42 0.37 18.46 18.38
N HIS A 43 0.66 19.02 17.19
CA HIS A 43 -0.39 19.45 16.25
C HIS A 43 -1.03 18.26 15.54
N TRP A 44 -2.27 18.41 15.10
CA TRP A 44 -3.00 17.37 14.40
C TRP A 44 -2.51 17.20 12.96
N LEU A 45 -2.21 15.97 12.58
CA LEU A 45 -1.99 15.52 11.19
C LEU A 45 -3.29 15.02 10.58
N LEU A 46 -4.11 14.34 11.38
CA LEU A 46 -5.45 13.87 11.05
C LEU A 46 -6.36 14.19 12.22
N GLN A 47 -7.56 14.68 11.95
CA GLN A 47 -8.55 14.98 12.97
C GLN A 47 -9.94 14.55 12.52
N ASN A 48 -10.60 13.75 13.36
CA ASN A 48 -11.98 13.31 13.16
C ASN A 48 -12.24 12.67 11.79
N ILE A 49 -11.31 11.85 11.30
CA ILE A 49 -11.44 11.19 10.01
C ILE A 49 -12.43 10.02 10.13
N ASN A 50 -13.44 10.05 9.27
CA ASN A 50 -14.39 8.97 9.08
C ASN A 50 -14.27 8.46 7.66
N LEU A 51 -13.95 7.18 7.48
CA LEU A 51 -13.76 6.53 6.18
C LEU A 51 -14.33 5.12 6.22
N GLU A 52 -15.08 4.75 5.21
CA GLU A 52 -15.51 3.38 5.00
C GLU A 52 -15.21 2.95 3.57
N VAL A 53 -14.57 1.79 3.41
CA VAL A 53 -14.32 1.16 2.11
C VAL A 53 -14.90 -0.25 2.15
N ARG A 54 -15.75 -0.58 1.18
CA ARG A 54 -16.40 -1.88 1.07
C ARG A 54 -15.71 -2.76 0.03
N ALA A 55 -15.98 -4.06 0.09
CA ALA A 55 -15.49 -5.00 -0.91
C ALA A 55 -15.98 -4.61 -2.32
N GLY A 56 -15.07 -4.65 -3.30
CA GLY A 56 -15.36 -4.26 -4.69
C GLY A 56 -15.52 -2.74 -4.92
N GLN A 57 -15.36 -1.91 -3.89
CA GLN A 57 -15.47 -0.45 -4.01
C GLN A 57 -14.10 0.17 -4.32
N ILE A 58 -14.10 1.19 -5.19
CA ILE A 58 -12.96 2.10 -5.39
C ILE A 58 -13.33 3.44 -4.75
N VAL A 59 -12.51 3.88 -3.79
CA VAL A 59 -12.65 5.18 -3.12
C VAL A 59 -11.47 6.07 -3.52
N GLY A 60 -11.76 7.20 -4.12
CA GLY A 60 -10.76 8.22 -4.46
C GLY A 60 -10.63 9.25 -3.34
N LEU A 61 -9.39 9.54 -2.94
CA LEU A 61 -9.06 10.62 -2.01
C LEU A 61 -8.34 11.73 -2.77
N ALA A 62 -8.92 12.91 -2.79
CA ALA A 62 -8.34 14.10 -3.39
C ALA A 62 -8.06 15.16 -2.34
N GLY A 63 -7.03 15.96 -2.56
CA GLY A 63 -6.66 17.07 -1.68
C GLY A 63 -5.38 17.74 -2.16
N VAL A 64 -5.12 18.93 -1.65
CA VAL A 64 -3.85 19.63 -1.89
C VAL A 64 -2.70 18.97 -1.14
N ALA A 65 -1.47 19.18 -1.59
CA ALA A 65 -0.29 18.66 -0.89
C ALA A 65 -0.28 19.12 0.57
N GLY A 66 0.00 18.20 1.50
CA GLY A 66 0.01 18.49 2.94
C GLY A 66 -1.35 18.38 3.64
N SER A 67 -2.45 18.03 2.94
CA SER A 67 -3.79 17.88 3.53
C SER A 67 -4.03 16.56 4.29
N GLY A 68 -2.98 15.88 4.76
CA GLY A 68 -3.11 14.67 5.58
C GLY A 68 -3.17 13.36 4.80
N GLN A 69 -3.06 13.37 3.47
CA GLN A 69 -3.11 12.15 2.65
C GLN A 69 -2.00 11.15 3.00
N ALA A 70 -0.75 11.61 3.16
CA ALA A 70 0.37 10.73 3.51
C ALA A 70 0.22 10.14 4.93
N PRO A 71 -0.08 10.91 5.99
CA PRO A 71 -0.41 10.36 7.31
C PRO A 71 -1.56 9.35 7.29
N LEU A 72 -2.62 9.63 6.51
CA LEU A 72 -3.74 8.69 6.38
C LEU A 72 -3.30 7.38 5.72
N ALA A 73 -2.48 7.45 4.67
CA ALA A 73 -1.92 6.27 4.04
C ALA A 73 -1.07 5.45 5.03
N GLU A 74 -0.22 6.11 5.84
CA GLU A 74 0.61 5.46 6.86
C GLU A 74 -0.23 4.73 7.91
N VAL A 75 -1.38 5.31 8.34
CA VAL A 75 -2.32 4.64 9.25
C VAL A 75 -2.94 3.42 8.58
N LEU A 76 -3.47 3.57 7.36
CA LEU A 76 -4.17 2.50 6.66
C LEU A 76 -3.28 1.28 6.36
N VAL A 77 -1.98 1.48 6.19
CA VAL A 77 -1.02 0.37 5.97
C VAL A 77 -0.32 -0.10 7.25
N GLY A 78 -0.64 0.49 8.40
CA GLY A 78 -0.10 0.09 9.70
C GLY A 78 1.31 0.59 10.01
N LEU A 79 1.79 1.63 9.31
CA LEU A 79 3.05 2.31 9.63
C LEU A 79 2.92 3.21 10.85
N ARG A 80 1.72 3.75 11.10
CA ARG A 80 1.38 4.53 12.29
C ARG A 80 0.11 4.02 12.93
N GLY A 81 0.04 4.10 14.28
CA GLY A 81 -1.19 3.94 15.06
C GLY A 81 -1.98 5.23 15.11
N LEU A 82 -3.22 5.15 15.54
CA LEU A 82 -4.06 6.31 15.85
C LEU A 82 -3.81 6.77 17.29
N ASP A 83 -3.90 8.09 17.53
CA ASP A 83 -3.97 8.66 18.87
C ASP A 83 -5.41 8.65 19.40
N THR A 84 -6.40 8.82 18.51
CA THR A 84 -7.83 8.80 18.88
C THR A 84 -8.64 8.07 17.81
N GLY A 85 -9.82 7.59 18.20
CA GLY A 85 -10.75 6.90 17.31
C GLY A 85 -10.41 5.43 17.10
N GLU A 86 -11.00 4.85 16.07
CA GLU A 86 -10.94 3.41 15.80
C GLU A 86 -10.49 3.14 14.36
N TYR A 87 -9.67 2.12 14.18
CA TYR A 87 -9.36 1.52 12.90
C TYR A 87 -9.76 0.05 12.87
N GLN A 88 -10.64 -0.33 11.95
CA GLN A 88 -11.03 -1.71 11.71
C GLN A 88 -10.63 -2.15 10.31
N PHE A 89 -10.04 -3.34 10.21
CA PHE A 89 -9.71 -4.00 8.95
C PHE A 89 -10.37 -5.38 8.89
N ALA A 90 -11.19 -5.61 7.87
CA ALA A 90 -11.94 -6.85 7.65
C ALA A 90 -12.78 -7.29 8.88
N GLY A 91 -13.32 -6.33 9.62
CA GLY A 91 -14.15 -6.54 10.83
C GLY A 91 -13.35 -6.68 12.13
N GLU A 92 -12.02 -6.64 12.07
CA GLU A 92 -11.17 -6.71 13.26
C GLU A 92 -10.56 -5.36 13.60
N GLU A 93 -10.63 -4.96 14.86
CA GLU A 93 -10.01 -3.73 15.36
C GLU A 93 -8.47 -3.83 15.33
N GLN A 94 -7.84 -2.78 14.83
CA GLN A 94 -6.38 -2.65 14.74
C GLN A 94 -5.88 -1.71 15.86
N LYS A 95 -5.75 -2.23 17.08
CA LYS A 95 -5.32 -1.47 18.28
C LYS A 95 -3.87 -1.00 18.21
N VAL A 96 -3.02 -1.75 17.53
CA VAL A 96 -1.59 -1.46 17.40
C VAL A 96 -1.22 -1.47 15.93
N ALA A 97 -0.49 -0.44 15.51
CA ALA A 97 0.07 -0.38 14.17
C ALA A 97 0.97 -1.58 13.90
N SER A 98 0.73 -2.29 12.82
CA SER A 98 1.54 -3.43 12.42
C SER A 98 1.44 -3.70 10.93
N VAL A 99 2.45 -3.26 10.20
CA VAL A 99 2.59 -3.50 8.76
C VAL A 99 2.54 -5.01 8.46
N SER A 100 3.30 -5.81 9.20
CA SER A 100 3.35 -7.27 9.00
C SER A 100 1.98 -7.92 9.14
N LYS A 101 1.22 -7.59 10.19
CA LYS A 101 -0.15 -8.07 10.38
C LYS A 101 -1.07 -7.73 9.21
N LEU A 102 -1.05 -6.47 8.76
CA LEU A 102 -1.90 -6.01 7.66
C LEU A 102 -1.51 -6.65 6.32
N ILE A 103 -0.20 -6.83 6.07
CA ILE A 103 0.27 -7.58 4.91
C ILE A 103 -0.30 -9.00 4.89
N HIS A 104 -0.21 -9.74 6.01
CA HIS A 104 -0.75 -11.09 6.12
C HIS A 104 -2.27 -11.13 5.98
N LYS A 105 -2.98 -10.09 6.38
CA LYS A 105 -4.43 -9.94 6.20
C LYS A 105 -4.83 -9.57 4.77
N GLY A 106 -3.90 -9.27 3.87
CA GLY A 106 -4.15 -8.96 2.47
C GLY A 106 -4.20 -7.46 2.15
N VAL A 107 -3.48 -6.62 2.89
CA VAL A 107 -3.27 -5.22 2.52
C VAL A 107 -2.11 -5.12 1.55
N GLY A 108 -2.31 -4.47 0.39
CA GLY A 108 -1.30 -4.06 -0.56
C GLY A 108 -1.07 -2.55 -0.52
N PHE A 109 0.13 -2.11 -0.83
CA PHE A 109 0.48 -0.69 -0.82
C PHE A 109 1.38 -0.30 -1.99
N ILE A 110 0.91 0.64 -2.79
CA ILE A 110 1.67 1.30 -3.83
C ILE A 110 1.95 2.73 -3.34
N PRO A 111 3.17 3.02 -2.85
CA PRO A 111 3.50 4.31 -2.27
C PRO A 111 3.74 5.38 -3.35
N GLU A 112 3.51 6.65 -2.98
CA GLU A 112 3.89 7.79 -3.80
C GLU A 112 5.43 7.89 -3.93
N ASP A 113 6.15 7.85 -2.79
CA ASP A 113 7.62 7.78 -2.79
C ASP A 113 8.06 6.31 -2.84
N ARG A 114 8.25 5.84 -4.08
CA ARG A 114 8.66 4.46 -4.35
C ARG A 114 10.07 4.15 -3.85
N LYS A 115 10.98 5.13 -3.85
CA LYS A 115 12.37 4.91 -3.41
C LYS A 115 12.46 4.73 -1.90
N ARG A 116 11.65 5.46 -1.15
CA ARG A 116 11.65 5.42 0.32
C ARG A 116 10.85 4.25 0.86
N TYR A 117 9.67 3.95 0.27
CA TYR A 117 8.72 2.98 0.83
C TYR A 117 8.45 1.79 -0.08
N GLY A 118 8.81 1.89 -1.36
CA GLY A 118 8.42 0.90 -2.35
C GLY A 118 9.48 -0.13 -2.68
N ILE A 119 10.75 0.18 -2.62
CA ILE A 119 11.85 -0.68 -3.08
C ILE A 119 13.00 -0.75 -2.07
N ALA A 120 13.80 -1.80 -2.19
CA ALA A 120 15.12 -1.91 -1.57
C ALA A 120 16.17 -1.69 -2.69
N PRO A 121 16.74 -0.45 -2.84
CA PRO A 121 17.44 -0.04 -4.06
C PRO A 121 18.70 -0.83 -4.36
N HIS A 122 19.35 -1.38 -3.34
CA HIS A 122 20.59 -2.16 -3.46
C HIS A 122 20.34 -3.66 -3.73
N LEU A 123 19.11 -4.13 -3.52
CA LEU A 123 18.74 -5.51 -3.80
C LEU A 123 18.41 -5.73 -5.28
N GLU A 124 18.61 -6.95 -5.75
CA GLU A 124 18.27 -7.38 -7.10
C GLU A 124 16.75 -7.19 -7.39
N VAL A 125 16.39 -7.03 -8.66
CA VAL A 125 14.98 -6.99 -9.10
C VAL A 125 14.23 -8.24 -8.61
N ALA A 126 14.84 -9.41 -8.75
CA ALA A 126 14.26 -10.67 -8.28
C ALA A 126 13.97 -10.66 -6.78
N GLU A 127 14.89 -10.12 -5.97
CA GLU A 127 14.73 -10.02 -4.52
C GLU A 127 13.65 -9.00 -4.14
N ASN A 128 13.53 -7.90 -4.88
CA ASN A 128 12.47 -6.91 -4.67
C ASN A 128 11.06 -7.48 -4.91
N PHE A 129 10.87 -8.42 -5.81
CA PHE A 129 9.61 -9.14 -5.96
C PHE A 129 9.24 -9.96 -4.72
N LEU A 130 10.24 -10.43 -3.95
CA LEU A 130 10.06 -11.28 -2.77
C LEU A 130 9.78 -10.54 -1.47
N LEU A 131 9.97 -9.22 -1.39
CA LEU A 131 9.88 -8.47 -0.12
C LEU A 131 8.57 -8.67 0.66
N ARG A 132 7.50 -9.12 0.00
CA ARG A 132 6.20 -9.46 0.64
C ARG A 132 6.01 -10.97 0.85
N ASP A 133 6.85 -11.80 0.24
CA ASP A 133 6.71 -13.26 0.20
C ASP A 133 7.92 -13.98 0.81
N LEU A 134 8.67 -13.31 1.69
CA LEU A 134 9.87 -13.88 2.32
C LEU A 134 9.61 -15.18 3.10
N HIS A 135 8.37 -15.42 3.51
CA HIS A 135 7.95 -16.66 4.18
C HIS A 135 7.43 -17.74 3.21
N ASN A 136 7.56 -17.53 1.90
CA ASN A 136 7.11 -18.50 0.91
C ASN A 136 8.05 -19.71 0.88
N ASN A 137 7.60 -20.83 1.42
CA ASN A 137 8.36 -22.08 1.49
C ASN A 137 8.79 -22.63 0.12
N ARG A 138 8.20 -22.17 -0.99
CA ARG A 138 8.57 -22.61 -2.34
C ARG A 138 9.94 -22.10 -2.79
N LEU A 139 10.35 -20.94 -2.24
CA LEU A 139 11.60 -20.26 -2.59
C LEU A 139 12.69 -20.45 -1.52
N GLN A 140 12.35 -21.13 -0.43
CA GLN A 140 13.24 -21.42 0.69
C GLN A 140 13.46 -22.92 0.86
N SER A 141 14.60 -23.27 1.39
CA SER A 141 14.88 -24.60 1.95
C SER A 141 15.61 -24.42 3.25
N ARG A 142 15.09 -24.99 4.34
CA ARG A 142 15.64 -24.90 5.70
C ARG A 142 15.94 -23.46 6.15
N GLY A 143 15.09 -22.51 5.78
CA GLY A 143 15.26 -21.08 6.10
C GLY A 143 16.19 -20.29 5.16
N TRP A 144 16.82 -20.94 4.19
CA TRP A 144 17.69 -20.28 3.22
C TRP A 144 16.98 -20.10 1.88
N LEU A 145 17.12 -18.90 1.29
CA LEU A 145 16.62 -18.61 -0.06
C LEU A 145 17.43 -19.43 -1.09
N GLN A 146 16.72 -20.17 -1.95
CA GLN A 146 17.31 -20.90 -3.06
C GLN A 146 17.54 -19.97 -4.25
N ARG A 147 18.78 -19.54 -4.45
CA ARG A 147 19.14 -18.51 -5.42
C ARG A 147 18.63 -18.80 -6.83
N ASP A 148 18.73 -20.03 -7.29
CA ASP A 148 18.26 -20.41 -8.63
C ASP A 148 16.73 -20.28 -8.76
N LYS A 149 15.99 -20.65 -7.72
CA LYS A 149 14.53 -20.47 -7.69
C LYS A 149 14.12 -19.01 -7.64
N VAL A 150 14.84 -18.18 -6.88
CA VAL A 150 14.62 -16.72 -6.81
C VAL A 150 14.88 -16.08 -8.18
N THR A 151 15.97 -16.47 -8.84
CA THR A 151 16.32 -16.01 -10.19
C THR A 151 15.25 -16.38 -11.21
N ALA A 152 14.81 -17.65 -11.23
CA ALA A 152 13.76 -18.11 -12.11
C ALA A 152 12.43 -17.38 -11.87
N PHE A 153 12.02 -17.26 -10.60
CA PHE A 153 10.84 -16.50 -10.19
C PHE A 153 10.91 -15.04 -10.64
N GLY A 154 12.05 -14.37 -10.43
CA GLY A 154 12.25 -12.99 -10.85
C GLY A 154 12.10 -12.81 -12.35
N ARG A 155 12.68 -13.73 -13.15
CA ARG A 155 12.59 -13.72 -14.62
C ARG A 155 11.15 -13.87 -15.10
N ASP A 156 10.40 -14.79 -14.50
CA ASP A 156 8.98 -15.00 -14.85
C ASP A 156 8.13 -13.77 -14.52
N ARG A 157 8.39 -13.13 -13.37
CA ARG A 157 7.72 -11.88 -12.97
C ARG A 157 8.06 -10.71 -13.89
N MET A 158 9.33 -10.56 -14.26
CA MET A 158 9.74 -9.52 -15.21
C MET A 158 9.00 -9.66 -16.55
N ARG A 159 8.86 -10.87 -17.06
CA ARG A 159 8.09 -11.14 -18.29
C ARG A 159 6.61 -10.84 -18.14
N ALA A 160 5.99 -11.31 -17.04
CA ALA A 160 4.55 -11.16 -16.81
C ALA A 160 4.12 -9.69 -16.68
N PHE A 161 5.00 -8.81 -16.18
CA PHE A 161 4.71 -7.39 -15.93
C PHE A 161 5.48 -6.43 -16.85
N ASP A 162 6.11 -6.95 -17.90
CA ASP A 162 6.94 -6.16 -18.83
C ASP A 162 7.95 -5.26 -18.12
N VAL A 163 8.66 -5.80 -17.12
CA VAL A 163 9.73 -5.09 -16.44
C VAL A 163 11.00 -5.18 -17.27
N ARG A 164 11.56 -4.04 -17.64
CA ARG A 164 12.77 -3.95 -18.47
C ARG A 164 13.98 -3.69 -17.59
N ALA A 165 14.88 -4.66 -17.52
CA ALA A 165 16.19 -4.58 -16.89
C ALA A 165 17.17 -5.46 -17.68
N ALA A 166 18.48 -5.26 -17.49
CA ALA A 166 19.51 -6.08 -18.12
C ALA A 166 19.39 -7.55 -17.69
N SER A 167 19.05 -7.80 -16.44
CA SER A 167 18.74 -9.12 -15.89
C SER A 167 17.91 -9.00 -14.61
N GLU A 168 17.39 -10.12 -14.13
CA GLU A 168 16.72 -10.23 -12.85
C GLU A 168 17.65 -9.97 -11.65
N ARG A 169 18.98 -10.00 -11.87
CA ARG A 169 20.02 -9.69 -10.88
C ARG A 169 20.43 -8.23 -10.86
N THR A 170 19.92 -7.43 -11.78
CA THR A 170 20.19 -5.98 -11.79
C THR A 170 19.69 -5.36 -10.48
N PRO A 171 20.50 -4.54 -9.75
CA PRO A 171 20.00 -3.76 -8.62
C PRO A 171 18.85 -2.88 -9.05
N ILE A 172 17.71 -2.94 -8.32
CA ILE A 172 16.50 -2.24 -8.74
C ILE A 172 16.70 -0.71 -8.81
N GLY A 173 17.61 -0.16 -7.99
CA GLY A 173 17.94 1.25 -7.99
C GLY A 173 18.49 1.78 -9.33
N GLN A 174 18.95 0.90 -10.25
CA GLN A 174 19.44 1.24 -11.58
C GLN A 174 18.33 1.31 -12.63
N LEU A 175 17.10 0.89 -12.30
CA LEU A 175 15.97 0.90 -13.23
C LEU A 175 15.38 2.31 -13.38
N SER A 176 14.72 2.54 -14.50
CA SER A 176 13.87 3.73 -14.67
C SER A 176 12.71 3.72 -13.66
N GLY A 177 12.19 4.91 -13.37
CA GLY A 177 11.05 5.06 -12.45
C GLY A 177 9.85 4.21 -12.85
N GLY A 178 9.54 4.10 -14.13
CA GLY A 178 8.45 3.26 -14.64
C GLY A 178 8.69 1.77 -14.37
N ASN A 179 9.92 1.28 -14.60
CA ASN A 179 10.24 -0.13 -14.31
C ASN A 179 10.22 -0.44 -12.82
N MET A 180 10.69 0.49 -11.95
CA MET A 180 10.53 0.35 -10.49
C MET A 180 9.05 0.23 -10.11
N GLN A 181 8.18 1.06 -10.71
CA GLN A 181 6.73 1.03 -10.47
C GLN A 181 6.12 -0.30 -10.88
N LYS A 182 6.51 -0.84 -12.04
CA LYS A 182 6.05 -2.16 -12.50
C LYS A 182 6.45 -3.28 -11.52
N VAL A 183 7.65 -3.22 -10.93
CA VAL A 183 8.08 -4.19 -9.90
C VAL A 183 7.20 -4.08 -8.65
N ILE A 184 6.91 -2.86 -8.18
CA ILE A 184 6.04 -2.65 -7.02
C ILE A 184 4.63 -3.18 -7.32
N LEU A 185 4.05 -2.81 -8.46
CA LEU A 185 2.74 -3.29 -8.91
C LEU A 185 2.70 -4.82 -8.94
N ALA A 186 3.68 -5.44 -9.60
CA ALA A 186 3.78 -6.90 -9.71
C ALA A 186 3.81 -7.55 -8.33
N ARG A 187 4.64 -7.05 -7.42
CA ARG A 187 4.75 -7.59 -6.07
C ARG A 187 3.46 -7.46 -5.27
N GLU A 188 2.84 -6.29 -5.30
CA GLU A 188 1.64 -6.03 -4.49
C GLU A 188 0.41 -6.78 -5.04
N THR A 189 0.27 -6.91 -6.38
CA THR A 189 -0.92 -7.54 -7.02
C THR A 189 -0.80 -9.05 -7.26
N SER A 190 0.38 -9.64 -7.08
CA SER A 190 0.60 -11.07 -7.33
C SER A 190 0.14 -12.00 -6.19
N ARG A 191 -0.48 -11.46 -5.16
CA ARG A 191 -0.99 -12.20 -3.99
C ARG A 191 -2.47 -11.86 -3.76
N PRO A 192 -3.21 -12.71 -3.04
CA PRO A 192 -4.60 -12.39 -2.70
C PRO A 192 -4.67 -11.10 -1.88
N LEU A 193 -5.39 -10.10 -2.41
CA LEU A 193 -5.61 -8.83 -1.75
C LEU A 193 -7.06 -8.71 -1.28
N LYS A 194 -7.24 -8.12 -0.10
CA LYS A 194 -8.54 -7.63 0.39
C LYS A 194 -8.65 -6.12 0.23
N PHE A 195 -7.52 -5.41 0.28
CA PHE A 195 -7.45 -3.96 0.14
C PHE A 195 -6.15 -3.56 -0.54
N LEU A 196 -6.22 -2.67 -1.51
CA LEU A 196 -5.07 -2.07 -2.16
C LEU A 196 -5.13 -0.56 -1.96
N LEU A 197 -4.15 0.00 -1.28
CA LEU A 197 -3.93 1.44 -1.20
C LEU A 197 -2.92 1.85 -2.29
N ALA A 198 -3.34 2.74 -3.18
CA ALA A 198 -2.49 3.24 -4.25
C ALA A 198 -2.37 4.78 -4.15
N ALA A 199 -1.18 5.26 -3.81
CA ALA A 199 -0.86 6.68 -3.75
C ALA A 199 -0.13 7.09 -5.04
N GLN A 200 -0.79 7.89 -5.87
CA GLN A 200 -0.30 8.36 -7.18
C GLN A 200 0.26 7.21 -8.07
N PRO A 201 -0.52 6.15 -8.33
CA PRO A 201 -0.02 4.91 -8.95
C PRO A 201 0.51 5.11 -10.37
N VAL A 202 0.08 6.15 -11.06
CA VAL A 202 0.50 6.47 -12.45
C VAL A 202 1.69 7.43 -12.54
N ARG A 203 2.21 7.92 -11.43
CA ARG A 203 3.32 8.86 -11.44
C ARG A 203 4.57 8.22 -12.05
N GLY A 204 5.04 8.78 -13.20
CA GLY A 204 6.22 8.30 -13.93
C GLY A 204 6.01 6.97 -14.66
N LEU A 205 4.79 6.66 -15.05
CA LEU A 205 4.45 5.75 -16.12
C LEU A 205 4.21 6.61 -17.36
N ASP A 206 5.01 6.42 -18.40
CA ASP A 206 4.83 7.02 -19.72
C ASP A 206 3.83 6.22 -20.54
#